data_d0061af60d988b61831336ba15070dfd
#
_entry.id   d0061af60d988b61831336ba15070dfd
#
_cell.length_a   1.000
_cell.length_b   1.000
_cell.length_c   1.000
_cell.angle_alpha   90.00
_cell.angle_beta   90.00
_cell.angle_gamma   90.00
#
_symmetry.space_group_name_H-M   'P 1'
#
loop_
_entity.id
_entity.type
_entity.pdbx_description
1 polymer ?
#
loop_
_entity_poly.entity_id
_entity_poly.type
_entity_poly.pdbx_seq_one_letter_code
_entity_poly.pdbx_strand_id
1 'polypeptide(L)'
;MAAVDAAAPRLSGVGSGNATTRAYIGLGANLGDSAATLLTVWERLRATPGVLGGERSPLYRSAPVEATGPDFVNAVAVIDTTLAPLALLDVLQALEQLHGRQRPYPNAPRTLDLDLLLYGTLQLDTDRLVLPHPRMHQRAFVLRPLLDIAPRLRLEQGSAAELLAACDEQIVTPLGY
;
A
#
# COMPACT_ATOMS: atom_id res chain seq x y z
N MET A 1 -45.49 44.12 5.87
CA MET A 1 -44.22 43.83 6.55
C MET A 1 -44.18 42.35 6.81
N ALA A 2 -43.45 41.61 5.99
CA ALA A 2 -43.38 40.15 6.04
C ALA A 2 -42.09 39.75 6.79
N ALA A 3 -42.24 38.93 7.83
CA ALA A 3 -41.14 38.34 8.58
C ALA A 3 -40.59 37.18 7.78
N VAL A 4 -39.31 37.19 7.43
CA VAL A 4 -38.61 36.10 6.82
C VAL A 4 -38.17 35.11 7.90
N ASP A 5 -38.77 33.94 7.87
CA ASP A 5 -38.41 32.80 8.71
C ASP A 5 -37.13 32.18 8.15
N ALA A 6 -36.03 32.34 8.86
CA ALA A 6 -34.74 31.73 8.52
C ALA A 6 -34.70 30.30 9.07
N ALA A 7 -35.01 29.32 8.22
CA ALA A 7 -34.86 27.92 8.55
C ALA A 7 -33.38 27.56 8.70
N ALA A 8 -32.96 27.22 9.91
CA ALA A 8 -31.64 26.65 10.19
C ALA A 8 -31.45 25.29 9.49
N PRO A 9 -30.27 25.00 8.92
CA PRO A 9 -30.01 23.71 8.31
C PRO A 9 -30.05 22.61 9.38
N ARG A 10 -30.91 21.63 9.19
CA ARG A 10 -30.96 20.41 10.00
C ARG A 10 -29.67 19.63 9.74
N LEU A 11 -28.82 19.51 10.72
CA LEU A 11 -27.76 18.52 10.75
C LEU A 11 -28.39 17.14 10.82
N SER A 12 -28.56 16.52 9.66
CA SER A 12 -28.99 15.13 9.54
C SER A 12 -27.91 14.24 10.15
N GLY A 13 -28.36 13.34 11.02
CA GLY A 13 -27.54 12.52 11.90
C GLY A 13 -26.36 11.83 11.24
N VAL A 14 -25.22 12.02 11.85
CA VAL A 14 -24.02 11.24 11.64
C VAL A 14 -24.27 9.85 12.21
N GLY A 15 -24.64 8.91 11.34
CA GLY A 15 -24.49 7.51 11.62
C GLY A 15 -22.99 7.23 11.69
N SER A 16 -22.44 7.10 12.90
CA SER A 16 -21.03 6.77 13.11
C SER A 16 -20.81 5.26 12.95
N GLY A 17 -20.98 4.77 11.72
CA GLY A 17 -20.33 3.56 11.26
C GLY A 17 -19.11 4.01 10.47
N ASN A 18 -17.90 3.76 10.97
CA ASN A 18 -16.69 4.03 10.19
C ASN A 18 -16.80 3.29 8.86
N ALA A 19 -16.91 4.04 7.76
CA ALA A 19 -17.02 3.47 6.42
C ALA A 19 -15.77 2.61 6.16
N THR A 20 -15.97 1.39 5.69
CA THR A 20 -14.89 0.49 5.29
C THR A 20 -14.32 0.94 3.96
N THR A 21 -13.02 1.05 3.88
CA THR A 21 -12.30 1.41 2.66
C THR A 21 -11.30 0.31 2.30
N ARG A 22 -11.19 0.03 1.01
CA ARG A 22 -10.19 -0.89 0.48
C ARG A 22 -8.88 -0.17 0.25
N ALA A 23 -7.79 -0.68 0.85
CA ALA A 23 -6.45 -0.13 0.72
C ALA A 23 -5.48 -1.16 0.16
N TYR A 24 -4.53 -0.72 -0.65
CA TYR A 24 -3.47 -1.55 -1.23
C TYR A 24 -2.12 -1.13 -0.67
N ILE A 25 -1.33 -2.11 -0.25
CA ILE A 25 -0.07 -1.91 0.45
C ILE A 25 1.02 -2.69 -0.24
N GLY A 26 2.09 -2.03 -0.62
CA GLY A 26 3.32 -2.66 -1.10
C GLY A 26 4.17 -3.11 0.09
N LEU A 27 4.67 -4.34 0.04
CA LEU A 27 5.59 -4.91 1.02
C LEU A 27 6.90 -5.25 0.32
N GLY A 28 8.04 -4.84 0.88
CA GLY A 28 9.36 -5.12 0.34
C GLY A 28 10.41 -5.29 1.43
N ALA A 29 11.36 -6.19 1.21
CA ALA A 29 12.52 -6.38 2.07
C ALA A 29 13.68 -6.98 1.27
N ASN A 30 14.93 -6.64 1.63
CA ASN A 30 16.10 -7.22 0.99
C ASN A 30 17.26 -7.50 1.96
N LEU A 31 16.99 -7.48 3.27
CA LEU A 31 17.97 -7.85 4.30
C LEU A 31 17.44 -8.99 5.16
N GLY A 32 18.32 -9.91 5.56
CA GLY A 32 17.97 -11.06 6.37
C GLY A 32 17.06 -12.05 5.65
N ASP A 33 16.23 -12.77 6.40
CA ASP A 33 15.17 -13.63 5.82
C ASP A 33 13.97 -12.77 5.41
N SER A 34 14.08 -12.18 4.22
CA SER A 34 13.07 -11.26 3.68
C SER A 34 11.71 -11.91 3.49
N ALA A 35 11.66 -13.17 3.07
CA ALA A 35 10.40 -13.89 2.89
C ALA A 35 9.67 -14.09 4.23
N ALA A 36 10.38 -14.60 5.25
CA ALA A 36 9.80 -14.77 6.59
C ALA A 36 9.38 -13.42 7.20
N THR A 37 10.15 -12.36 6.96
CA THR A 37 9.80 -11.00 7.40
C THR A 37 8.47 -10.55 6.81
N LEU A 38 8.28 -10.67 5.49
CA LEU A 38 7.03 -10.25 4.84
C LEU A 38 5.83 -11.08 5.30
N LEU A 39 5.99 -12.39 5.49
CA LEU A 39 4.92 -13.25 6.02
C LEU A 39 4.51 -12.84 7.44
N THR A 40 5.49 -12.60 8.31
CA THR A 40 5.24 -12.13 9.69
C THR A 40 4.55 -10.78 9.71
N VAL A 41 4.99 -9.84 8.89
CA VAL A 41 4.38 -8.51 8.79
C VAL A 41 2.95 -8.58 8.30
N TRP A 42 2.68 -9.43 7.31
CA TRP A 42 1.31 -9.66 6.84
C TRP A 42 0.38 -10.13 7.96
N GLU A 43 0.81 -11.12 8.77
CA GLU A 43 0.01 -11.59 9.91
C GLU A 43 -0.22 -10.48 10.95
N ARG A 44 0.76 -9.64 11.21
CA ARG A 44 0.62 -8.49 12.13
C ARG A 44 -0.31 -7.43 11.58
N LEU A 45 -0.22 -7.13 10.29
CA LEU A 45 -1.07 -6.14 9.63
C LEU A 45 -2.53 -6.57 9.66
N ARG A 46 -2.83 -7.82 9.30
CA ARG A 46 -4.21 -8.35 9.31
C ARG A 46 -4.79 -8.47 10.72
N ALA A 47 -3.97 -8.58 11.76
CA ALA A 47 -4.39 -8.60 13.16
C ALA A 47 -4.53 -7.19 13.78
N THR A 48 -4.20 -6.14 13.05
CA THR A 48 -4.26 -4.76 13.52
C THR A 48 -5.72 -4.33 13.74
N PRO A 49 -6.08 -3.72 14.89
CA PRO A 49 -7.41 -3.14 15.08
C PRO A 49 -7.76 -2.15 13.97
N GLY A 50 -8.95 -2.29 13.40
CA GLY A 50 -9.40 -1.48 12.26
C GLY A 50 -9.10 -2.09 10.89
N VAL A 51 -8.34 -3.18 10.83
CA VAL A 51 -8.22 -4.03 9.64
C VAL A 51 -9.23 -5.16 9.76
N LEU A 52 -10.18 -5.23 8.82
CA LEU A 52 -11.34 -6.14 8.90
C LEU A 52 -11.14 -7.43 8.12
N GLY A 53 -10.16 -7.45 7.20
CA GLY A 53 -9.86 -8.59 6.35
C GLY A 53 -8.97 -8.18 5.20
N GLY A 54 -8.61 -9.12 4.36
CA GLY A 54 -7.77 -8.88 3.19
C GLY A 54 -7.06 -10.13 2.70
N GLU A 55 -6.29 -9.94 1.65
CA GLU A 55 -5.46 -10.98 1.06
C GLU A 55 -4.10 -10.40 0.63
N ARG A 56 -3.16 -11.27 0.39
CA ARG A 56 -1.82 -10.93 -0.06
C ARG A 56 -1.49 -11.73 -1.33
N SER A 57 -0.79 -11.10 -2.27
CA SER A 57 -0.21 -11.79 -3.42
C SER A 57 0.80 -12.87 -3.01
N PRO A 58 1.18 -13.77 -3.89
CA PRO A 58 2.42 -14.53 -3.77
C PRO A 58 3.63 -13.61 -3.57
N LEU A 59 4.75 -14.16 -3.07
CA LEU A 59 6.01 -13.44 -2.96
C LEU A 59 6.75 -13.46 -4.29
N TYR A 60 7.40 -12.35 -4.61
CA TYR A 60 8.20 -12.17 -5.82
C TYR A 60 9.61 -11.70 -5.48
N ARG A 61 10.57 -12.08 -6.32
CA ARG A 61 11.94 -11.59 -6.28
C ARG A 61 12.16 -10.58 -7.38
N SER A 62 12.86 -9.49 -7.07
CA SER A 62 13.30 -8.49 -8.06
C SER A 62 14.69 -7.97 -7.71
N ALA A 63 15.46 -7.60 -8.74
CA ALA A 63 16.68 -6.84 -8.54
C ALA A 63 16.36 -5.43 -8.01
N PRO A 64 17.28 -4.79 -7.26
CA PRO A 64 17.11 -3.42 -6.83
C PRO A 64 16.95 -2.47 -8.04
N VAL A 65 15.93 -1.61 -8.00
CA VAL A 65 15.70 -0.54 -8.99
C VAL A 65 16.25 0.76 -8.42
N GLU A 66 17.21 1.37 -9.14
CA GLU A 66 17.89 2.60 -8.69
C GLU A 66 18.51 2.47 -7.27
N ALA A 67 18.92 1.26 -6.89
CA ALA A 67 19.48 0.95 -5.59
C ALA A 67 20.59 -0.09 -5.72
N THR A 68 21.42 -0.21 -4.69
CA THR A 68 22.45 -1.24 -4.56
C THR A 68 22.06 -2.22 -3.46
N GLY A 69 22.59 -3.44 -3.52
CA GLY A 69 22.37 -4.46 -2.50
C GLY A 69 21.76 -5.74 -3.04
N PRO A 70 21.34 -6.66 -2.15
CA PRO A 70 20.74 -7.91 -2.55
C PRO A 70 19.35 -7.70 -3.18
N ASP A 71 18.87 -8.73 -3.88
CA ASP A 71 17.54 -8.77 -4.45
C ASP A 71 16.46 -8.54 -3.37
N PHE A 72 15.41 -7.86 -3.78
CA PHE A 72 14.22 -7.69 -2.94
C PHE A 72 13.28 -8.89 -3.04
N VAL A 73 12.61 -9.17 -1.93
CA VAL A 73 11.37 -9.92 -1.90
C VAL A 73 10.23 -8.92 -1.77
N ASN A 74 9.22 -9.05 -2.63
CA ASN A 74 8.10 -8.12 -2.72
C ASN A 74 6.76 -8.86 -2.72
N ALA A 75 5.74 -8.19 -2.21
CA ALA A 75 4.34 -8.57 -2.34
C ALA A 75 3.45 -7.33 -2.35
N VAL A 76 2.21 -7.50 -2.73
CA VAL A 76 1.16 -6.50 -2.52
C VAL A 76 0.05 -7.14 -1.69
N ALA A 77 -0.42 -6.44 -0.68
CA ALA A 77 -1.60 -6.80 0.09
C ALA A 77 -2.75 -5.85 -0.23
N VAL A 78 -3.97 -6.38 -0.20
CA VAL A 78 -5.20 -5.60 -0.16
C VAL A 78 -5.88 -5.87 1.16
N ILE A 79 -6.32 -4.80 1.83
CA ILE A 79 -7.07 -4.88 3.09
C ILE A 79 -8.35 -4.06 3.01
N ASP A 80 -9.36 -4.49 3.74
CA ASP A 80 -10.53 -3.68 4.06
C ASP A 80 -10.34 -3.10 5.46
N THR A 81 -10.41 -1.77 5.60
CA THR A 81 -10.07 -1.08 6.85
C THR A 81 -11.03 0.05 7.18
N THR A 82 -11.19 0.30 8.47
CA THR A 82 -11.88 1.49 9.02
C THR A 82 -10.89 2.58 9.45
N LEU A 83 -9.59 2.32 9.38
CA LEU A 83 -8.56 3.31 9.69
C LEU A 83 -8.54 4.42 8.64
N ALA A 84 -8.44 5.66 9.07
CA ALA A 84 -8.18 6.78 8.17
C ALA A 84 -6.80 6.63 7.50
N PRO A 85 -6.56 7.26 6.33
CA PRO A 85 -5.31 7.07 5.57
C PRO A 85 -4.04 7.33 6.39
N LEU A 86 -3.99 8.43 7.16
CA LEU A 86 -2.83 8.76 7.99
C LEU A 86 -2.68 7.81 9.20
N ALA A 87 -3.78 7.35 9.77
CA ALA A 87 -3.74 6.35 10.84
C ALA A 87 -3.21 5.00 10.32
N LEU A 88 -3.61 4.59 9.12
CA LEU A 88 -3.05 3.41 8.47
C LEU A 88 -1.56 3.60 8.17
N LEU A 89 -1.14 4.77 7.68
CA LEU A 89 0.27 5.09 7.47
C LEU A 89 1.07 4.96 8.78
N ASP A 90 0.55 5.46 9.90
CA ASP A 90 1.19 5.35 11.21
C ASP A 90 1.37 3.88 11.63
N VAL A 91 0.39 3.01 11.36
CA VAL A 91 0.50 1.56 11.58
C VAL A 91 1.62 0.96 10.73
N LEU A 92 1.68 1.28 9.44
CA LEU A 92 2.73 0.79 8.55
C LEU A 92 4.12 1.22 9.01
N GLN A 93 4.29 2.47 9.40
CA GLN A 93 5.55 3.00 9.92
C GLN A 93 5.96 2.34 11.25
N ALA A 94 5.00 2.08 12.13
CA ALA A 94 5.27 1.36 13.38
C ALA A 94 5.74 -0.08 13.13
N LEU A 95 5.16 -0.79 12.15
CA LEU A 95 5.61 -2.11 11.74
C LEU A 95 7.05 -2.09 11.17
N GLU A 96 7.38 -1.08 10.36
CA GLU A 96 8.76 -0.91 9.86
C GLU A 96 9.75 -0.66 11.00
N GLN A 97 9.40 0.18 11.98
CA GLN A 97 10.25 0.45 13.14
C GLN A 97 10.50 -0.81 13.99
N LEU A 98 9.47 -1.64 14.20
CA LEU A 98 9.59 -2.93 14.90
C LEU A 98 10.56 -3.90 14.21
N HIS A 99 10.75 -3.76 12.90
CA HIS A 99 11.68 -4.57 12.11
C HIS A 99 13.04 -3.87 11.87
N GLY A 100 13.39 -2.88 12.70
CA GLY A 100 14.71 -2.27 12.69
C GLY A 100 14.99 -1.35 11.50
N ARG A 101 13.97 -0.67 10.97
CA ARG A 101 14.12 0.28 9.86
C ARG A 101 15.18 1.34 10.17
N GLN A 102 16.28 1.30 9.43
CA GLN A 102 17.28 2.37 9.39
C GLN A 102 17.33 2.91 7.96
N ARG A 103 17.33 4.23 7.80
CA ARG A 103 17.51 4.91 6.51
C ARG A 103 18.74 5.81 6.56
N PRO A 104 19.97 5.25 6.50
CA PRO A 104 21.18 6.06 6.52
C PRO A 104 21.35 6.93 5.27
N TYR A 105 20.75 6.52 4.13
CA TYR A 105 20.71 7.26 2.86
C TYR A 105 19.50 6.84 2.01
N PRO A 106 19.10 7.63 0.97
CA PRO A 106 18.02 7.26 0.07
C PRO A 106 18.27 5.89 -0.60
N ASN A 107 17.23 5.06 -0.72
CA ASN A 107 17.28 3.72 -1.31
C ASN A 107 18.28 2.74 -0.63
N ALA A 108 18.64 2.97 0.63
CA ALA A 108 19.44 2.03 1.41
C ALA A 108 18.76 0.65 1.50
N PRO A 109 19.53 -0.46 1.59
CA PRO A 109 18.99 -1.78 1.90
C PRO A 109 18.13 -1.76 3.16
N ARG A 110 17.04 -2.53 3.19
CA ARG A 110 16.03 -2.46 4.24
C ARG A 110 15.56 -3.81 4.72
N THR A 111 15.39 -3.91 6.03
CA THR A 111 14.75 -5.07 6.64
C THR A 111 13.27 -5.14 6.26
N LEU A 112 12.61 -3.99 6.12
CA LEU A 112 11.20 -3.87 5.75
C LEU A 112 10.91 -2.49 5.17
N ASP A 113 10.10 -2.47 4.12
CA ASP A 113 9.51 -1.27 3.52
C ASP A 113 8.03 -1.50 3.24
N LEU A 114 7.17 -0.63 3.74
CA LEU A 114 5.72 -0.69 3.58
C LEU A 114 5.22 0.60 2.97
N ASP A 115 4.66 0.50 1.77
CA ASP A 115 4.10 1.65 1.04
C ASP A 115 2.58 1.56 0.98
N LEU A 116 1.87 2.59 1.40
CA LEU A 116 0.45 2.75 1.08
C LEU A 116 0.33 3.18 -0.38
N LEU A 117 -0.22 2.28 -1.22
CA LEU A 117 -0.30 2.45 -2.68
C LEU A 117 -1.58 3.15 -3.10
N LEU A 118 -2.71 2.65 -2.61
CA LEU A 118 -4.06 3.14 -2.90
C LEU A 118 -4.91 3.07 -1.63
N TYR A 119 -5.83 4.00 -1.50
CA TYR A 119 -6.84 4.03 -0.44
C TYR A 119 -8.20 4.39 -1.03
N GLY A 120 -8.98 3.37 -1.39
CA GLY A 120 -10.20 3.56 -2.17
C GLY A 120 -9.92 4.34 -3.45
N THR A 121 -10.69 5.37 -3.67
CA THR A 121 -10.52 6.32 -4.78
C THR A 121 -9.92 7.66 -4.34
N LEU A 122 -9.37 7.71 -3.11
CA LEU A 122 -8.83 8.93 -2.53
C LEU A 122 -7.61 9.41 -3.32
N GLN A 123 -7.63 10.68 -3.69
CA GLN A 123 -6.47 11.44 -4.15
C GLN A 123 -6.00 12.34 -3.02
N LEU A 124 -4.75 12.25 -2.65
CA LEU A 124 -4.15 13.00 -1.55
C LEU A 124 -2.74 13.43 -1.94
N ASP A 125 -2.41 14.69 -1.71
CA ASP A 125 -1.07 15.24 -1.94
C ASP A 125 -0.69 16.09 -0.73
N THR A 126 0.03 15.47 0.21
CA THR A 126 0.53 16.10 1.43
C THR A 126 1.99 15.72 1.64
N ASP A 127 2.68 16.45 2.51
CA ASP A 127 4.09 16.17 2.86
C ASP A 127 4.29 14.76 3.44
N ARG A 128 3.25 14.20 4.11
CA ARG A 128 3.34 12.87 4.72
C ARG A 128 2.90 11.73 3.82
N LEU A 129 1.95 11.98 2.92
CA LEU A 129 1.31 10.93 2.13
C LEU A 129 0.82 11.47 0.80
N VAL A 130 1.19 10.80 -0.28
CA VAL A 130 0.66 11.04 -1.64
C VAL A 130 -0.06 9.79 -2.10
N LEU A 131 -1.32 9.94 -2.52
CA LEU A 131 -2.17 8.86 -3.04
C LEU A 131 -2.83 9.28 -4.36
N PRO A 132 -2.89 8.41 -5.35
CA PRO A 132 -2.16 7.13 -5.48
C PRO A 132 -0.66 7.31 -5.31
N HIS A 133 0.04 6.23 -4.89
CA HIS A 133 1.51 6.29 -4.75
C HIS A 133 2.15 6.75 -6.07
N PRO A 134 3.00 7.80 -6.07
CA PRO A 134 3.38 8.52 -7.29
C PRO A 134 4.21 7.70 -8.29
N ARG A 135 4.85 6.61 -7.85
CA ARG A 135 5.71 5.76 -8.69
C ARG A 135 5.21 4.34 -8.89
N MET A 136 4.05 3.95 -8.33
CA MET A 136 3.58 2.57 -8.42
C MET A 136 3.36 2.09 -9.86
N HIS A 137 2.94 2.97 -10.75
CA HIS A 137 2.66 2.69 -12.16
C HIS A 137 3.92 2.42 -13.01
N GLN A 138 5.11 2.64 -12.47
CA GLN A 138 6.41 2.44 -13.13
C GLN A 138 7.23 1.31 -12.51
N ARG A 139 6.65 0.53 -11.56
CA ARG A 139 7.36 -0.47 -10.79
C ARG A 139 6.79 -1.86 -11.02
N ALA A 140 7.50 -2.69 -11.78
CA ALA A 140 7.08 -4.07 -12.04
C ALA A 140 6.92 -4.88 -10.76
N PHE A 141 7.76 -4.66 -9.74
CA PHE A 141 7.69 -5.34 -8.45
C PHE A 141 6.45 -4.94 -7.59
N VAL A 142 5.73 -3.91 -8.00
CA VAL A 142 4.40 -3.55 -7.48
C VAL A 142 3.30 -4.09 -8.39
N LEU A 143 3.40 -3.84 -9.70
CA LEU A 143 2.35 -4.17 -10.68
C LEU A 143 2.16 -5.67 -10.85
N ARG A 144 3.23 -6.48 -10.84
CA ARG A 144 3.13 -7.92 -11.00
C ARG A 144 2.34 -8.57 -9.86
N PRO A 145 2.71 -8.38 -8.57
CA PRO A 145 1.93 -8.93 -7.47
C PRO A 145 0.53 -8.31 -7.36
N LEU A 146 0.37 -7.05 -7.75
CA LEU A 146 -0.94 -6.37 -7.75
C LEU A 146 -1.93 -7.06 -8.70
N LEU A 147 -1.47 -7.53 -9.87
CA LEU A 147 -2.32 -8.24 -10.83
C LEU A 147 -2.85 -9.57 -10.31
N ASP A 148 -2.16 -10.23 -9.38
CA ASP A 148 -2.64 -11.50 -8.81
C ASP A 148 -3.87 -11.30 -7.90
N ILE A 149 -3.99 -10.14 -7.26
CA ILE A 149 -5.08 -9.84 -6.32
C ILE A 149 -6.09 -8.83 -6.86
N ALA A 150 -5.73 -8.07 -7.89
CA ALA A 150 -6.59 -7.05 -8.52
C ALA A 150 -6.39 -7.01 -10.04
N PRO A 151 -6.70 -8.09 -10.78
CA PRO A 151 -6.37 -8.23 -12.21
C PRO A 151 -7.08 -7.21 -13.11
N ARG A 152 -8.13 -6.56 -12.62
CA ARG A 152 -8.90 -5.55 -13.38
C ARG A 152 -8.62 -4.11 -12.92
N LEU A 153 -7.65 -3.92 -12.02
CA LEU A 153 -7.33 -2.60 -11.49
C LEU A 153 -6.85 -1.68 -12.63
N ARG A 154 -7.39 -0.48 -12.63
CA ARG A 154 -6.95 0.60 -13.51
C ARG A 154 -6.47 1.76 -12.66
N LEU A 155 -5.32 2.30 -13.03
CA LEU A 155 -4.78 3.56 -12.55
C LEU A 155 -5.10 4.66 -13.57
N GLU A 156 -4.83 5.90 -13.22
CA GLU A 156 -4.99 7.03 -14.15
C GLU A 156 -4.16 6.84 -15.43
N GLN A 157 -2.97 6.25 -15.30
CA GLN A 157 -2.03 6.02 -16.40
C GLN A 157 -2.39 4.83 -17.30
N GLY A 158 -3.28 3.93 -16.86
CA GLY A 158 -3.69 2.75 -17.63
C GLY A 158 -4.07 1.55 -16.75
N SER A 159 -4.37 0.42 -17.37
CA SER A 159 -4.57 -0.82 -16.62
C SER A 159 -3.25 -1.33 -16.05
N ALA A 160 -3.31 -2.01 -14.91
CA ALA A 160 -2.11 -2.60 -14.29
C ALA A 160 -1.35 -3.55 -15.25
N ALA A 161 -2.08 -4.27 -16.12
CA ALA A 161 -1.48 -5.15 -17.13
C ALA A 161 -0.73 -4.38 -18.23
N GLU A 162 -1.30 -3.29 -18.74
CA GLU A 162 -0.64 -2.42 -19.73
C GLU A 162 0.62 -1.77 -19.15
N LEU A 163 0.52 -1.29 -17.91
CA LEU A 163 1.63 -0.66 -17.19
C LEU A 163 2.75 -1.65 -16.89
N LEU A 164 2.43 -2.89 -16.51
CA LEU A 164 3.42 -3.94 -16.32
C LEU A 164 4.14 -4.27 -17.62
N ALA A 165 3.43 -4.34 -18.74
CA ALA A 165 4.03 -4.59 -20.06
C ALA A 165 5.02 -3.49 -20.46
N ALA A 166 4.82 -2.25 -20.00
CA ALA A 166 5.74 -1.14 -20.19
C ALA A 166 6.99 -1.17 -19.30
N CYS A 167 7.03 -2.06 -18.30
CA CYS A 167 8.17 -2.27 -17.40
C CYS A 167 9.03 -3.48 -17.82
N ASP A 168 9.20 -3.72 -19.11
CA ASP A 168 9.81 -4.93 -19.70
C ASP A 168 11.28 -5.16 -19.30
N GLU A 169 12.01 -4.11 -18.94
CA GLU A 169 13.38 -4.20 -18.43
C GLU A 169 13.48 -4.63 -16.96
N GLN A 170 12.36 -4.62 -16.22
CA GLN A 170 12.33 -4.96 -14.80
C GLN A 170 11.91 -6.43 -14.62
N ILE A 171 12.86 -7.27 -14.26
CA ILE A 171 12.60 -8.71 -14.07
C ILE A 171 12.02 -8.96 -12.67
N VAL A 172 10.85 -9.59 -12.62
CA VAL A 172 10.17 -9.99 -11.38
C VAL A 172 9.79 -11.47 -11.50
N THR A 173 10.28 -12.29 -10.58
CA THR A 173 10.08 -13.76 -10.60
C THR A 173 9.37 -14.25 -9.35
N PRO A 174 8.39 -15.19 -9.48
CA PRO A 174 7.69 -15.74 -8.32
C PRO A 174 8.63 -16.60 -7.46
N LEU A 175 8.40 -16.59 -6.13
CA LEU A 175 9.16 -17.37 -5.15
C LEU A 175 8.45 -18.64 -4.68
N GLY A 176 7.23 -18.91 -5.12
CA GLY A 176 6.49 -20.14 -4.80
C GLY A 176 5.92 -20.23 -3.39
N TYR A 177 5.66 -19.10 -2.71
CA TYR A 177 5.01 -19.03 -1.38
C TYR A 177 3.62 -18.42 -1.47
#